data_faf3b319e6c68879fd1c5108ba031a8a
#
_entry.id   faf3b319e6c68879fd1c5108ba031a8a
#
_cell.length_a   1.000
_cell.length_b   1.000
_cell.length_c   1.000
_cell.angle_alpha   90.00
_cell.angle_beta   90.00
_cell.angle_gamma   90.00
#
_symmetry.space_group_name_H-M   'P 1'
#
loop_
_entity.id
_entity.type
_entity.pdbx_description
1 polymer ?
#
loop_
_entity_poly.entity_id
_entity_poly.type
_entity_poly.pdbx_seq_one_letter_code
_entity_poly.pdbx_strand_id
1 'polypeptide(L)' 'MNSTVDQLKTQYEEFLKEDTKFIEGNAAAGTRARKALAEMSKLIKARRNEITAEKNARK' A
#
# COMPACT_ATOMS: atom_id res chain seq x y z
N MET A 1 9.23 12.66 -8.01
CA MET A 1 8.94 11.36 -7.36
C MET A 1 7.62 10.82 -7.88
N ASN A 2 7.46 9.52 -7.89
CA ASN A 2 6.23 8.89 -8.39
C ASN A 2 5.15 8.90 -7.30
N SER A 3 3.98 9.44 -7.64
CA SER A 3 2.86 9.57 -6.70
C SER A 3 2.36 8.21 -6.19
N THR A 4 2.35 7.19 -7.06
CA THR A 4 1.92 5.84 -6.67
C THR A 4 2.87 5.26 -5.61
N VAL A 5 4.17 5.46 -5.81
CA VAL A 5 5.18 4.98 -4.85
C VAL A 5 5.02 5.70 -3.51
N ASP A 6 4.78 7.00 -3.53
CA ASP A 6 4.58 7.78 -2.31
C ASP A 6 3.34 7.30 -1.56
N GLN A 7 2.26 7.01 -2.27
CA GLN A 7 1.04 6.49 -1.68
C GLN A 7 1.24 5.09 -1.10
N LEU A 8 1.99 4.23 -1.80
CA LEU A 8 2.33 2.90 -1.29
C LEU A 8 3.07 2.99 0.03
N LYS A 9 4.05 3.87 0.09
CA LYS A 9 4.83 4.09 1.31
C LYS A 9 3.93 4.54 2.46
N THR A 10 3.05 5.51 2.20
CA THR A 10 2.12 6.01 3.20
C THR A 10 1.20 4.91 3.73
N GLN A 11 0.64 4.10 2.82
CA GLN A 11 -0.26 3.02 3.22
C GLN A 11 0.49 1.93 3.99
N TYR A 12 1.71 1.64 3.62
CA TYR A 12 2.52 0.66 4.34
C TYR A 12 2.82 1.13 5.76
N GLU A 13 3.18 2.39 5.93
CA GLU A 13 3.43 2.96 7.25
C GLU A 13 2.16 2.92 8.12
N GLU A 14 1.02 3.24 7.53
CA GLU A 14 -0.27 3.16 8.22
C GLU A 14 -0.60 1.72 8.61
N PHE A 15 -0.35 0.77 7.71
CA PHE A 15 -0.53 -0.65 8.00
C PHE A 15 0.32 -1.09 9.19
N LEU A 16 1.60 -0.76 9.21
CA LEU A 16 2.49 -1.14 10.30
C LEU A 16 2.01 -0.61 11.63
N LYS A 17 1.55 0.63 11.66
CA LYS A 17 1.03 1.28 12.86
C LYS A 17 -0.20 0.55 13.39
N GLU A 18 -1.14 0.26 12.51
CA GLU A 18 -2.40 -0.39 12.91
C GLU A 18 -2.19 -1.86 13.25
N ASP A 19 -1.31 -2.54 12.52
CA ASP A 19 -1.00 -3.94 12.78
C ASP A 19 -0.38 -4.12 14.18
N THR A 20 0.50 -3.22 14.58
CA THR A 20 1.08 -3.23 15.92
C THR A 20 0.00 -3.14 16.99
N LYS A 21 -0.96 -2.23 16.81
CA LYS A 21 -2.08 -2.09 17.74
C LYS A 21 -2.97 -3.34 17.74
N PHE A 22 -3.18 -3.94 16.60
CA PHE A 22 -3.98 -5.16 16.50
C PHE A 22 -3.32 -6.30 17.28
N ILE A 23 -2.02 -6.48 17.12
CA ILE A 23 -1.27 -7.51 17.86
C ILE A 23 -1.37 -7.29 19.37
N GLU A 24 -1.45 -6.03 19.79
CA GLU A 24 -1.60 -5.67 21.20
C GLU A 24 -3.03 -5.86 21.74
N GLY A 25 -3.96 -6.27 20.87
CA GLY A 25 -5.32 -6.61 21.30
C GLY A 25 -6.42 -5.64 20.83
N ASN A 26 -6.08 -4.64 20.02
CA ASN A 26 -7.06 -3.67 19.54
C ASN A 26 -7.76 -4.19 18.27
N ALA A 27 -9.00 -4.70 18.42
CA ALA A 27 -9.75 -5.28 17.30
C ALA A 27 -10.05 -4.24 16.20
N ALA A 28 -10.34 -2.99 16.58
CA ALA A 28 -10.62 -1.94 15.59
C ALA A 28 -9.39 -1.65 14.73
N ALA A 29 -8.19 -1.79 15.29
CA ALA A 29 -6.96 -1.61 14.53
C ALA A 29 -6.81 -2.70 13.46
N GLY A 30 -7.31 -3.90 13.71
CA GLY A 30 -7.31 -4.97 12.70
C GLY A 30 -8.11 -4.58 11.46
N THR A 31 -9.27 -3.96 11.65
CA THR A 31 -10.08 -3.47 10.54
C THR A 31 -9.34 -2.39 9.75
N ARG A 32 -8.68 -1.46 10.43
CA ARG A 32 -7.90 -0.41 9.78
C ARG A 32 -6.68 -0.98 9.03
N ALA A 33 -6.01 -1.97 9.62
CA ALA A 33 -4.90 -2.65 8.98
C ALA A 33 -5.34 -3.34 7.69
N ARG A 34 -6.48 -4.02 7.70
CA ARG A 34 -7.03 -4.67 6.50
C ARG A 34 -7.36 -3.64 5.42
N LYS A 35 -7.90 -2.49 5.81
CA LYS A 35 -8.20 -1.42 4.87
C LYS A 35 -6.92 -0.91 4.19
N ALA A 36 -5.86 -0.71 4.96
CA ALA A 36 -4.58 -0.28 4.41
C ALA A 36 -4.04 -1.32 3.43
N LEU A 37 -4.15 -2.61 3.75
CA LEU A 37 -3.72 -3.68 2.85
C LEU A 37 -4.52 -3.67 1.54
N ALA A 38 -5.83 -3.41 1.61
CA ALA A 38 -6.66 -3.32 0.41
C ALA A 38 -6.25 -2.16 -0.47
N GLU A 39 -5.94 -1.01 0.11
CA GLU A 39 -5.45 0.14 -0.64
C GLU A 39 -4.09 -0.15 -1.28
N MET A 40 -3.20 -0.82 -0.54
CA MET A 40 -1.91 -1.23 -1.06
C MET A 40 -2.06 -2.16 -2.27
N SER A 41 -3.02 -3.07 -2.23
CA SER A 41 -3.27 -3.98 -3.34
C SER A 41 -3.58 -3.23 -4.63
N LYS A 42 -4.43 -2.21 -4.55
CA LYS A 42 -4.77 -1.37 -5.70
C LYS A 42 -3.55 -0.61 -6.21
N LEU A 43 -2.76 -0.05 -5.29
CA LEU A 43 -1.57 0.72 -5.63
C LEU A 43 -0.48 -0.16 -6.22
N ILE A 44 -0.34 -1.39 -5.72
CA ILE A 44 0.60 -2.36 -6.26
C ILE A 44 0.28 -2.65 -7.71
N LYS A 45 -0.99 -2.91 -8.02
CA LYS A 45 -1.43 -3.16 -9.39
C LYS A 45 -1.16 -1.95 -10.29
N ALA A 46 -1.49 -0.75 -9.81
CA ALA A 46 -1.25 0.47 -10.56
C ALA A 46 0.24 0.65 -10.85
N ARG A 47 1.10 0.41 -9.87
CA ARG A 47 2.54 0.57 -10.06
C ARG A 47 3.10 -0.46 -11.05
N ARG A 48 2.62 -1.69 -11.00
CA ARG A 48 3.01 -2.72 -11.96
C ARG A 48 2.68 -2.29 -13.39
N ASN A 49 1.48 -1.73 -13.59
CA ASN A 49 1.06 -1.25 -14.90
C ASN A 49 1.91 -0.07 -15.36
N GLU A 50 2.27 0.85 -14.46
CA GLU A 50 3.14 1.98 -14.78
C GLU A 50 4.51 1.51 -15.24
N ILE A 51 5.08 0.52 -14.55
CA ILE A 51 6.39 -0.02 -14.91
C ILE A 51 6.34 -0.69 -16.27
N THR A 52 5.30 -1.45 -16.56
CA THR A 52 5.13 -2.10 -17.84
C THR A 52 5.04 -1.06 -18.98
N ALA A 53 4.24 -0.02 -18.77
CA ALA A 53 4.10 1.05 -19.77
C ALA A 53 5.43 1.77 -20.00
N GLU A 54 6.17 2.04 -18.95
CA GLU A 54 7.45 2.71 -19.04
C GLU A 54 8.50 1.85 -19.74
N LYS A 55 8.54 0.56 -19.44
CA LYS A 55 9.43 -0.37 -20.13
C LYS A 55 9.14 -0.41 -21.64
N ASN A 56 7.86 -0.44 -22.01
CA ASN A 56 7.47 -0.46 -23.41
C ASN A 56 7.85 0.84 -24.12
N ALA A 57 7.78 1.96 -23.41
CA ALA A 57 8.16 3.26 -23.96
C ALA A 57 9.67 3.38 -24.21
N ARG A 58 10.47 2.60 -23.51
CA ARG A 58 11.94 2.63 -23.63
C ARG A 58 12.50 1.82 -24.81
N LYS A 59 11.66 1.10 -25.51
CA LYS A 59 12.10 0.28 -26.67
C LYS A 59 12.45 1.14 -27.88
#